data_abeefb69d25bfdc71489e00b29160f42
#
_entry.id   abeefb69d25bfdc71489e00b29160f42
#
_cell.length_a   1.000
_cell.length_b   1.000
_cell.length_c   1.000
_cell.angle_alpha   90.00
_cell.angle_beta   90.00
_cell.angle_gamma   90.00
#
_symmetry.space_group_name_H-M   'P 1'
#
loop_
_entity.id
_entity.type
_entity.pdbx_description
1 polymer ?
#
loop_
_entity_poly.entity_id
_entity_poly.type
_entity_poly.pdbx_seq_one_letter_code
_entity_poly.pdbx_strand_id
1 'polypeptide(L)'
;MAWGSFSTGGGGGGADTPTAAANVTYDNSKTKIDAANVQEALDYTLGLAQPRLTVTIDAGSQLTITCGDEEITGQTDGEGTFTTNLPMLGEWTIQAQKDGQTATQTVKVEQVGQLYTVEMAYFSATLTATAVAGATVTATCGETVVTGQAAGNGQAALEIKLPGNYVVQATMANSYGNATSNSQAVNVVDNGGSYTATVKFIRLTVTIDAGSQVVISKDDTEITITSTGADQVYLPSTGTWTVTATKDDLADQKEVECTAYQDYDVELAYVKVVFADNEWAMIRRVSAAGEAPNWWAEGDTKPVPLNGKVGNLTLSNLTVDSFILGFNHNETKEGKNLIHLALGKISGKMVALCDSQYGNSVSSGFCMNPSNSNSGGWKESYMRKTILGNSGTPSSPPANSLMAALPADLRAVMQPVTKFTDNTGGYSNSSSDVTATTDYLWLLAEFEIHGTRSYANQYEKNSQAQYAYFKAGNSKVAYNHAKTGTAVVWSSRSPRYNGGNFCRTNTDGSATGSYASGSWGVLAGFAA
;
A
#
# COMPACT_ATOMS: atom_id res chain seq x y z
N MET A 1 36.36 -62.40 -48.96
CA MET A 1 36.77 -63.21 -47.79
C MET A 1 37.01 -64.63 -48.30
N ALA A 2 38.25 -65.19 -48.21
CA ALA A 2 38.54 -66.54 -48.67
C ALA A 2 38.21 -67.50 -47.55
N TRP A 3 37.20 -68.35 -47.79
CA TRP A 3 36.82 -69.41 -46.85
C TRP A 3 37.96 -70.41 -46.75
N GLY A 4 38.33 -70.77 -45.54
CA GLY A 4 39.28 -71.85 -45.27
C GLY A 4 38.72 -73.18 -45.75
N SER A 5 39.55 -74.05 -46.33
CA SER A 5 39.17 -75.35 -46.80
C SER A 5 38.92 -76.30 -45.59
N PHE A 6 37.78 -76.96 -45.60
CA PHE A 6 37.50 -78.00 -44.60
C PHE A 6 38.13 -79.32 -45.06
N SER A 7 38.96 -79.93 -44.24
CA SER A 7 39.44 -81.33 -44.46
C SER A 7 38.61 -82.28 -43.66
N THR A 8 37.79 -83.13 -44.34
CA THR A 8 37.19 -84.28 -43.72
C THR A 8 38.17 -85.43 -43.83
N GLY A 9 38.71 -85.90 -42.71
CA GLY A 9 39.51 -87.13 -42.65
C GLY A 9 38.66 -88.28 -43.09
N GLY A 10 38.98 -88.90 -44.28
CA GLY A 10 38.23 -90.00 -44.89
C GLY A 10 38.35 -91.27 -44.12
N GLY A 11 37.26 -92.05 -44.10
CA GLY A 11 37.20 -93.46 -43.71
C GLY A 11 35.80 -94.00 -43.55
N GLY A 12 35.24 -94.57 -44.54
CA GLY A 12 34.33 -95.70 -44.48
C GLY A 12 32.84 -95.41 -44.13
N GLY A 13 31.97 -95.79 -45.09
CA GLY A 13 30.54 -95.74 -45.12
C GLY A 13 29.77 -96.03 -43.86
N GLY A 14 28.93 -95.05 -43.50
CA GLY A 14 27.90 -95.14 -42.51
C GLY A 14 27.10 -93.83 -42.56
N ALA A 15 25.77 -93.92 -42.43
CA ALA A 15 24.85 -92.77 -42.56
C ALA A 15 25.37 -91.51 -41.91
N ASP A 16 25.46 -90.39 -42.69
CA ASP A 16 25.91 -89.08 -42.24
C ASP A 16 25.04 -88.57 -41.08
N THR A 17 25.49 -88.75 -39.87
CA THR A 17 24.98 -87.98 -38.73
C THR A 17 25.60 -86.58 -38.81
N PRO A 18 24.81 -85.51 -38.75
CA PRO A 18 25.35 -84.15 -38.76
C PRO A 18 26.35 -84.00 -37.63
N THR A 19 27.64 -83.73 -37.97
CA THR A 19 28.67 -83.43 -36.97
C THR A 19 28.43 -82.06 -36.43
N ALA A 20 28.24 -81.91 -35.12
CA ALA A 20 28.09 -80.59 -34.52
C ALA A 20 29.34 -79.76 -34.80
N ALA A 21 29.16 -78.46 -35.13
CA ALA A 21 30.23 -77.55 -35.51
C ALA A 21 31.38 -77.50 -34.47
N ALA A 22 31.08 -77.73 -33.21
CA ALA A 22 32.08 -77.85 -32.12
C ALA A 22 33.04 -79.04 -32.26
N ASN A 23 32.64 -80.11 -33.07
CA ASN A 23 33.46 -81.30 -33.29
C ASN A 23 34.22 -81.27 -34.62
N VAL A 24 34.14 -80.22 -35.38
CA VAL A 24 34.89 -79.98 -36.62
C VAL A 24 36.13 -79.17 -36.33
N THR A 25 37.33 -79.76 -36.64
CA THR A 25 38.61 -79.02 -36.43
C THR A 25 38.69 -77.83 -37.41
N TYR A 26 39.06 -76.68 -36.85
CA TYR A 26 39.26 -75.47 -37.64
C TYR A 26 40.76 -75.28 -37.98
N ASP A 27 41.08 -75.16 -39.29
CA ASP A 27 42.44 -74.86 -39.76
C ASP A 27 42.64 -73.34 -39.75
N ASN A 28 43.32 -72.83 -38.77
CA ASN A 28 43.59 -71.40 -38.58
C ASN A 28 44.82 -70.89 -39.37
N SER A 29 45.49 -71.74 -40.18
CA SER A 29 46.71 -71.42 -40.88
C SER A 29 46.56 -70.23 -41.85
N LYS A 30 45.35 -69.99 -42.38
CA LYS A 30 45.05 -68.91 -43.33
C LYS A 30 44.34 -67.74 -42.70
N THR A 31 43.52 -67.94 -41.66
CA THR A 31 42.70 -66.91 -41.06
C THR A 31 43.31 -66.24 -39.83
N LYS A 32 44.31 -66.90 -39.21
CA LYS A 32 44.95 -66.48 -37.94
C LYS A 32 43.93 -66.21 -36.80
N ILE A 33 42.78 -66.85 -36.87
CA ILE A 33 41.83 -66.84 -35.76
C ILE A 33 42.27 -67.94 -34.81
N ASP A 34 42.45 -67.58 -33.55
CA ASP A 34 42.82 -68.55 -32.48
C ASP A 34 41.58 -69.28 -32.00
N ALA A 35 41.23 -70.35 -32.73
CA ALA A 35 40.09 -71.23 -32.42
C ALA A 35 40.45 -72.67 -32.70
N ALA A 36 40.08 -73.58 -31.82
CA ALA A 36 40.33 -75.01 -31.91
C ALA A 36 39.35 -75.76 -32.78
N ASN A 37 38.17 -75.19 -33.05
CA ASN A 37 37.11 -75.82 -33.85
C ASN A 37 36.30 -74.77 -34.63
N VAL A 38 35.45 -75.26 -35.56
CA VAL A 38 34.64 -74.37 -36.39
C VAL A 38 33.63 -73.54 -35.56
N GLN A 39 33.12 -74.05 -34.48
CA GLN A 39 32.20 -73.30 -33.60
C GLN A 39 32.90 -72.12 -32.96
N GLU A 40 34.11 -72.35 -32.38
CA GLU A 40 34.91 -71.28 -31.79
C GLU A 40 35.31 -70.24 -32.81
N ALA A 41 35.61 -70.65 -34.05
CA ALA A 41 35.90 -69.72 -35.15
C ALA A 41 34.68 -68.91 -35.58
N LEU A 42 33.51 -69.48 -35.55
CA LEU A 42 32.22 -68.81 -35.81
C LEU A 42 31.91 -67.83 -34.68
N ASP A 43 32.05 -68.27 -33.44
CA ASP A 43 31.79 -67.43 -32.26
C ASP A 43 32.74 -66.23 -32.20
N TYR A 44 34.04 -66.47 -32.56
CA TYR A 44 35.03 -65.38 -32.70
C TYR A 44 34.61 -64.38 -33.79
N THR A 45 34.18 -64.90 -34.96
CA THR A 45 33.76 -64.02 -36.08
C THR A 45 32.47 -63.30 -35.78
N LEU A 46 31.54 -63.92 -35.09
CA LEU A 46 30.28 -63.30 -34.63
C LEU A 46 30.59 -62.23 -33.58
N GLY A 47 31.53 -62.50 -32.68
CA GLY A 47 31.97 -61.50 -31.71
C GLY A 47 32.59 -60.26 -32.31
N LEU A 48 33.36 -60.43 -33.42
CA LEU A 48 33.91 -59.31 -34.18
C LEU A 48 32.86 -58.56 -35.02
N ALA A 49 31.77 -59.28 -35.37
CA ALA A 49 30.67 -58.73 -36.17
C ALA A 49 29.56 -58.11 -35.29
N GLN A 50 29.62 -58.24 -33.99
CA GLN A 50 28.60 -57.65 -33.12
C GLN A 50 28.55 -56.11 -33.23
N PRO A 51 27.34 -55.53 -33.24
CA PRO A 51 27.25 -54.07 -33.15
C PRO A 51 27.77 -53.58 -31.83
N ARG A 52 28.41 -52.45 -31.83
CA ARG A 52 28.94 -51.81 -30.59
C ARG A 52 28.12 -50.60 -30.24
N LEU A 53 27.86 -50.43 -28.96
CA LEU A 53 27.19 -49.25 -28.43
C LEU A 53 28.13 -48.49 -27.51
N THR A 54 28.29 -47.21 -27.77
CA THR A 54 28.93 -46.25 -26.86
C THR A 54 27.87 -45.29 -26.30
N VAL A 55 27.74 -45.24 -25.01
CA VAL A 55 26.85 -44.35 -24.28
C VAL A 55 27.71 -43.28 -23.60
N THR A 56 27.37 -42.03 -23.80
CA THR A 56 28.01 -40.89 -23.13
C THR A 56 26.97 -40.18 -22.24
N ILE A 57 27.30 -40.12 -20.95
CA ILE A 57 26.54 -39.41 -19.91
C ILE A 57 27.49 -39.13 -18.74
N ASP A 58 27.08 -38.42 -17.71
CA ASP A 58 27.92 -38.09 -16.55
C ASP A 58 28.72 -39.30 -16.05
N ALA A 59 30.00 -39.07 -15.68
CA ALA A 59 30.90 -40.08 -15.13
C ALA A 59 30.31 -40.73 -13.86
N GLY A 60 30.42 -42.06 -13.77
CA GLY A 60 29.92 -42.83 -12.64
C GLY A 60 28.41 -43.16 -12.70
N SER A 61 27.73 -42.86 -13.83
CA SER A 61 26.34 -43.24 -14.04
C SER A 61 26.18 -44.74 -14.17
N GLN A 62 25.21 -45.34 -13.47
CA GLN A 62 24.86 -46.75 -13.61
C GLN A 62 23.95 -46.89 -14.85
N LEU A 63 24.28 -47.84 -15.71
CA LEU A 63 23.56 -48.06 -16.96
C LEU A 63 22.87 -49.42 -16.93
N THR A 64 21.62 -49.47 -17.40
CA THR A 64 20.87 -50.68 -17.74
C THR A 64 20.43 -50.53 -19.20
N ILE A 65 20.82 -51.48 -20.05
CA ILE A 65 20.62 -51.42 -21.51
C ILE A 65 19.86 -52.69 -21.88
N THR A 66 18.63 -52.55 -22.36
CA THR A 66 17.70 -53.71 -22.55
C THR A 66 17.16 -53.76 -23.99
N CYS A 67 16.96 -54.99 -24.50
CA CYS A 67 16.24 -55.28 -25.73
C CYS A 67 15.55 -56.66 -25.61
N GLY A 68 14.22 -56.70 -25.52
CA GLY A 68 13.48 -57.91 -25.20
C GLY A 68 13.87 -58.47 -23.84
N ASP A 69 14.34 -59.74 -23.82
CA ASP A 69 14.81 -60.41 -22.60
C ASP A 69 16.31 -60.19 -22.32
N GLU A 70 17.01 -59.50 -23.22
CA GLU A 70 18.44 -59.20 -23.06
C GLU A 70 18.66 -57.96 -22.21
N GLU A 71 19.56 -58.05 -21.24
CA GLU A 71 19.96 -56.96 -20.34
C GLU A 71 21.48 -56.85 -20.20
N ILE A 72 22.02 -55.68 -20.39
CA ILE A 72 23.42 -55.35 -20.15
C ILE A 72 23.49 -54.25 -19.10
N THR A 73 24.23 -54.49 -18.05
CA THR A 73 24.49 -53.46 -17.01
C THR A 73 25.91 -52.99 -17.06
N GLY A 74 26.14 -51.74 -16.69
CA GLY A 74 27.48 -51.17 -16.66
C GLY A 74 27.53 -49.84 -15.92
N GLN A 75 28.71 -49.24 -15.91
CA GLN A 75 28.93 -47.92 -15.32
C GLN A 75 29.79 -47.10 -16.26
N THR A 76 29.50 -45.83 -16.43
CA THR A 76 30.34 -44.91 -17.19
C THR A 76 31.67 -44.69 -16.45
N ASP A 77 32.74 -44.57 -17.20
CA ASP A 77 34.10 -44.32 -16.71
C ASP A 77 34.30 -42.87 -16.21
N GLY A 78 35.52 -42.49 -15.91
CA GLY A 78 35.88 -41.14 -15.44
C GLY A 78 35.68 -40.03 -16.47
N GLU A 79 35.53 -40.39 -17.76
CA GLU A 79 35.21 -39.47 -18.85
C GLU A 79 33.72 -39.47 -19.20
N GLY A 80 32.88 -40.23 -18.48
CA GLY A 80 31.46 -40.32 -18.70
C GLY A 80 31.06 -41.24 -19.85
N THR A 81 31.94 -42.21 -20.22
CA THR A 81 31.73 -43.09 -21.38
C THR A 81 31.61 -44.54 -20.94
N PHE A 82 30.67 -45.29 -21.56
CA PHE A 82 30.56 -46.73 -21.45
C PHE A 82 30.43 -47.34 -22.85
N THR A 83 31.24 -48.34 -23.15
CA THR A 83 31.17 -49.06 -24.44
C THR A 83 30.94 -50.53 -24.24
N THR A 84 30.03 -51.13 -24.97
CA THR A 84 29.73 -52.56 -24.93
C THR A 84 29.41 -53.11 -26.33
N ASN A 85 29.51 -54.44 -26.47
CA ASN A 85 28.97 -55.15 -27.63
C ASN A 85 27.52 -55.51 -27.36
N LEU A 86 26.67 -55.43 -28.40
CA LEU A 86 25.28 -55.80 -28.32
C LEU A 86 25.07 -57.18 -28.92
N PRO A 87 24.39 -58.11 -28.22
CA PRO A 87 24.29 -59.50 -28.70
C PRO A 87 23.34 -59.66 -29.90
N MET A 88 22.48 -58.68 -30.15
CA MET A 88 21.46 -58.76 -31.23
C MET A 88 21.11 -57.43 -31.82
N LEU A 89 20.53 -57.44 -33.00
CA LEU A 89 19.88 -56.28 -33.61
C LEU A 89 18.51 -56.02 -32.95
N GLY A 90 18.08 -54.79 -32.95
CA GLY A 90 16.77 -54.44 -32.37
C GLY A 90 16.74 -53.00 -31.84
N GLU A 91 15.68 -52.64 -31.18
CA GLU A 91 15.52 -51.39 -30.48
C GLU A 91 15.96 -51.57 -29.03
N TRP A 92 17.07 -50.92 -28.67
CA TRP A 92 17.65 -50.98 -27.35
C TRP A 92 17.23 -49.78 -26.53
N THR A 93 16.74 -50.02 -25.31
CA THR A 93 16.45 -48.96 -24.32
C THR A 93 17.63 -48.85 -23.38
N ILE A 94 18.14 -47.65 -23.24
CA ILE A 94 19.26 -47.30 -22.36
C ILE A 94 18.69 -46.50 -21.20
N GLN A 95 18.82 -46.99 -19.98
CA GLN A 95 18.48 -46.26 -18.77
C GLN A 95 19.77 -45.97 -18.00
N ALA A 96 19.98 -44.71 -17.68
CA ALA A 96 21.09 -44.25 -16.85
C ALA A 96 20.54 -43.69 -15.52
N GLN A 97 21.22 -44.04 -14.43
CA GLN A 97 20.88 -43.58 -13.07
C GLN A 97 22.11 -43.05 -12.33
N LYS A 98 21.94 -41.87 -11.71
CA LYS A 98 22.94 -41.24 -10.86
C LYS A 98 22.29 -40.26 -9.90
N ASP A 99 22.66 -40.26 -8.62
CA ASP A 99 22.23 -39.31 -7.60
C ASP A 99 20.68 -39.13 -7.55
N GLY A 100 19.92 -40.22 -7.73
CA GLY A 100 18.45 -40.22 -7.74
C GLY A 100 17.82 -39.71 -9.03
N GLN A 101 18.61 -39.31 -10.02
CA GLN A 101 18.11 -38.96 -11.36
C GLN A 101 18.13 -40.16 -12.29
N THR A 102 17.20 -40.18 -13.23
CA THR A 102 17.12 -41.20 -14.30
C THR A 102 17.03 -40.49 -15.63
N ALA A 103 17.80 -40.98 -16.59
CA ALA A 103 17.68 -40.61 -18.01
C ALA A 103 17.40 -41.88 -18.81
N THR A 104 16.55 -41.79 -19.82
CA THR A 104 16.19 -42.92 -20.67
C THR A 104 16.24 -42.49 -22.14
N GLN A 105 16.84 -43.32 -22.99
CA GLN A 105 16.89 -43.10 -24.43
C GLN A 105 16.82 -44.42 -25.17
N THR A 106 16.30 -44.44 -26.37
CA THR A 106 16.28 -45.63 -27.24
C THR A 106 17.22 -45.45 -28.41
N VAL A 107 17.81 -46.55 -28.86
CA VAL A 107 18.62 -46.62 -30.07
C VAL A 107 18.22 -47.82 -30.93
N LYS A 108 17.98 -47.61 -32.21
CA LYS A 108 17.68 -48.66 -33.15
C LYS A 108 18.96 -49.19 -33.75
N VAL A 109 19.25 -50.46 -33.46
CA VAL A 109 20.45 -51.15 -33.94
C VAL A 109 20.06 -52.06 -35.13
N GLU A 110 20.47 -51.70 -36.33
CA GLU A 110 19.99 -52.31 -37.59
C GLU A 110 21.11 -53.07 -38.31
N GLN A 111 22.35 -52.85 -37.98
CA GLN A 111 23.48 -53.44 -38.70
C GLN A 111 24.53 -54.04 -37.75
N VAL A 112 24.97 -55.23 -38.07
CA VAL A 112 26.11 -55.88 -37.39
C VAL A 112 27.42 -55.14 -37.70
N GLY A 113 28.36 -55.14 -36.77
CA GLY A 113 29.68 -54.57 -36.92
C GLY A 113 29.71 -53.04 -36.92
N GLN A 114 28.59 -52.39 -36.75
CA GLN A 114 28.51 -50.93 -36.72
C GLN A 114 28.66 -50.41 -35.26
N LEU A 115 29.29 -49.23 -35.12
CA LEU A 115 29.31 -48.48 -33.87
C LEU A 115 28.12 -47.54 -33.83
N TYR A 116 27.34 -47.66 -32.78
CA TYR A 116 26.25 -46.77 -32.40
C TYR A 116 26.71 -45.88 -31.26
N THR A 117 26.38 -44.61 -31.30
CA THR A 117 26.67 -43.64 -30.20
C THR A 117 25.40 -43.03 -29.72
N VAL A 118 25.24 -42.94 -28.39
CA VAL A 118 24.12 -42.31 -27.74
C VAL A 118 24.64 -41.32 -26.71
N GLU A 119 24.31 -40.07 -26.88
CA GLU A 119 24.59 -39.02 -25.90
C GLU A 119 23.32 -38.77 -25.09
N MET A 120 23.44 -38.86 -23.77
CA MET A 120 22.36 -38.67 -22.82
C MET A 120 22.71 -37.56 -21.84
N ALA A 121 21.72 -36.97 -21.24
CA ALA A 121 21.88 -36.02 -20.16
C ALA A 121 20.77 -36.19 -19.13
N TYR A 122 21.08 -35.99 -17.87
CA TYR A 122 20.07 -35.86 -16.85
C TYR A 122 19.34 -34.55 -16.99
N PHE A 123 18.09 -34.52 -16.48
CA PHE A 123 17.32 -33.29 -16.49
C PHE A 123 17.97 -32.25 -15.59
N SER A 124 18.20 -31.07 -16.10
CA SER A 124 18.68 -29.90 -15.34
C SER A 124 18.03 -28.65 -15.92
N ALA A 125 17.47 -27.82 -15.06
CA ALA A 125 16.93 -26.51 -15.42
C ALA A 125 17.25 -25.52 -14.30
N THR A 126 17.28 -24.23 -14.64
CA THR A 126 17.49 -23.17 -13.67
C THR A 126 16.18 -22.40 -13.43
N LEU A 127 15.76 -22.33 -12.17
CA LEU A 127 14.63 -21.49 -11.75
C LEU A 127 15.18 -20.32 -10.93
N THR A 128 15.09 -19.10 -11.49
CA THR A 128 15.48 -17.88 -10.79
C THR A 128 14.24 -17.25 -10.15
N ALA A 129 14.20 -17.22 -8.84
CA ALA A 129 13.12 -16.60 -8.09
C ALA A 129 13.54 -15.23 -7.57
N THR A 130 12.67 -14.23 -7.77
CA THR A 130 12.83 -12.88 -7.21
C THR A 130 11.97 -12.77 -5.95
N ALA A 131 12.60 -12.39 -4.84
CA ALA A 131 11.99 -12.19 -3.53
C ALA A 131 12.71 -11.04 -2.80
N VAL A 132 12.36 -10.78 -1.55
CA VAL A 132 13.12 -9.85 -0.70
C VAL A 132 14.50 -10.44 -0.39
N ALA A 133 15.54 -9.61 -0.42
CA ALA A 133 16.92 -10.01 -0.10
C ALA A 133 16.99 -10.70 1.29
N GLY A 134 17.70 -11.83 1.37
CA GLY A 134 17.81 -12.63 2.58
C GLY A 134 16.66 -13.61 2.83
N ALA A 135 15.58 -13.57 2.05
CA ALA A 135 14.51 -14.54 2.16
C ALA A 135 14.95 -15.94 1.70
N THR A 136 14.46 -16.98 2.36
CA THR A 136 14.62 -18.36 1.91
C THR A 136 13.53 -18.66 0.90
N VAL A 137 13.93 -18.94 -0.33
CA VAL A 137 13.03 -19.36 -1.42
C VAL A 137 12.94 -20.87 -1.46
N THR A 138 11.74 -21.39 -1.58
CA THR A 138 11.43 -22.82 -1.70
C THR A 138 10.62 -23.06 -2.95
N ALA A 139 11.04 -24.00 -3.78
CA ALA A 139 10.30 -24.53 -4.92
C ALA A 139 9.91 -25.98 -4.65
N THR A 140 8.60 -26.29 -4.63
CA THR A 140 8.08 -27.61 -4.24
C THR A 140 7.29 -28.22 -5.39
N CYS A 141 7.59 -29.49 -5.73
CA CYS A 141 6.84 -30.30 -6.68
C CYS A 141 6.66 -31.73 -6.12
N GLY A 142 5.45 -32.06 -5.67
CA GLY A 142 5.23 -33.31 -4.91
C GLY A 142 6.08 -33.39 -3.67
N GLU A 143 6.91 -34.44 -3.56
CA GLU A 143 7.86 -34.60 -2.44
C GLU A 143 9.20 -33.89 -2.67
N THR A 144 9.44 -33.40 -3.87
CA THR A 144 10.69 -32.70 -4.22
C THR A 144 10.65 -31.26 -3.72
N VAL A 145 11.63 -30.89 -2.92
CA VAL A 145 11.81 -29.55 -2.37
C VAL A 145 13.19 -29.03 -2.71
N VAL A 146 13.27 -27.89 -3.38
CA VAL A 146 14.52 -27.19 -3.69
C VAL A 146 14.51 -25.85 -2.99
N THR A 147 15.58 -25.52 -2.27
CA THR A 147 15.69 -24.27 -1.51
C THR A 147 16.90 -23.46 -1.91
N GLY A 148 16.80 -22.16 -1.79
CA GLY A 148 17.90 -21.22 -1.99
C GLY A 148 17.64 -19.91 -1.25
N GLN A 149 18.69 -19.12 -1.05
CA GLN A 149 18.56 -17.80 -0.42
C GLN A 149 18.58 -16.70 -1.46
N ALA A 150 17.68 -15.74 -1.34
CA ALA A 150 17.69 -14.54 -2.15
C ALA A 150 18.90 -13.67 -1.76
N ALA A 151 19.80 -13.45 -2.72
CA ALA A 151 20.99 -12.63 -2.55
C ALA A 151 20.65 -11.15 -2.33
N GLY A 152 21.65 -10.28 -2.19
CA GLY A 152 21.47 -8.85 -1.99
C GLY A 152 20.71 -8.12 -3.10
N ASN A 153 20.66 -8.71 -4.31
CA ASN A 153 19.84 -8.24 -5.43
C ASN A 153 18.40 -8.79 -5.43
N GLY A 154 18.03 -9.56 -4.41
CA GLY A 154 16.70 -10.18 -4.29
C GLY A 154 16.48 -11.43 -5.14
N GLN A 155 17.53 -12.03 -5.74
CA GLN A 155 17.41 -13.21 -6.59
C GLN A 155 17.97 -14.46 -5.90
N ALA A 156 17.24 -15.58 -6.03
CA ALA A 156 17.68 -16.92 -5.68
C ALA A 156 17.68 -17.80 -6.94
N ALA A 157 18.82 -18.41 -7.28
CA ALA A 157 18.93 -19.39 -8.34
C ALA A 157 18.77 -20.79 -7.77
N LEU A 158 17.79 -21.54 -8.26
CA LEU A 158 17.47 -22.90 -7.85
C LEU A 158 17.78 -23.85 -9.00
N GLU A 159 18.58 -24.87 -8.76
CA GLU A 159 18.81 -25.94 -9.72
C GLU A 159 17.71 -26.98 -9.62
N ILE A 160 16.95 -27.15 -10.69
CA ILE A 160 15.83 -28.09 -10.79
C ILE A 160 16.29 -29.33 -11.53
N LYS A 161 16.21 -30.47 -10.85
CA LYS A 161 16.69 -31.77 -11.36
C LYS A 161 15.59 -32.69 -11.88
N LEU A 162 14.31 -32.30 -11.76
CA LEU A 162 13.17 -33.06 -12.24
C LEU A 162 12.18 -32.10 -12.92
N PRO A 163 11.60 -32.50 -14.07
CA PRO A 163 10.52 -31.71 -14.68
C PRO A 163 9.26 -31.77 -13.82
N GLY A 164 8.45 -30.71 -13.83
CA GLY A 164 7.19 -30.69 -13.11
C GLY A 164 6.63 -29.30 -12.85
N ASN A 165 5.47 -29.26 -12.21
CA ASN A 165 4.84 -28.02 -11.76
C ASN A 165 5.34 -27.67 -10.35
N TYR A 166 6.22 -26.70 -10.27
CA TYR A 166 6.77 -26.21 -9.01
C TYR A 166 5.94 -25.07 -8.46
N VAL A 167 5.63 -25.13 -7.17
CA VAL A 167 5.08 -24.00 -6.41
C VAL A 167 6.24 -23.30 -5.71
N VAL A 168 6.49 -22.05 -6.11
CA VAL A 168 7.55 -21.21 -5.55
C VAL A 168 6.97 -20.32 -4.48
N GLN A 169 7.58 -20.30 -3.32
CA GLN A 169 7.24 -19.45 -2.18
C GLN A 169 8.52 -19.00 -1.46
N ALA A 170 8.47 -17.89 -0.76
CA ALA A 170 9.58 -17.43 0.06
C ALA A 170 9.15 -17.23 1.51
N THR A 171 10.08 -17.47 2.43
CA THR A 171 9.93 -17.19 3.85
C THR A 171 11.02 -16.27 4.32
N MET A 172 10.69 -15.34 5.22
CA MET A 172 11.64 -14.47 5.89
C MET A 172 11.49 -14.65 7.39
N ALA A 173 12.57 -15.06 8.04
CA ALA A 173 12.65 -15.04 9.49
C ALA A 173 12.88 -13.61 9.95
N ASN A 174 12.04 -13.09 10.82
CA ASN A 174 12.24 -11.83 11.51
C ASN A 174 12.18 -12.07 13.03
N SER A 175 12.43 -11.05 13.85
CA SER A 175 12.44 -11.17 15.31
C SER A 175 11.08 -11.53 15.92
N TYR A 176 10.01 -11.54 15.13
CA TYR A 176 8.64 -11.78 15.58
C TYR A 176 7.98 -13.02 14.93
N GLY A 177 8.76 -13.86 14.23
CA GLY A 177 8.26 -15.04 13.54
C GLY A 177 8.55 -15.01 12.03
N ASN A 178 8.02 -15.99 11.31
CA ASN A 178 8.23 -16.10 9.88
C ASN A 178 7.12 -15.39 9.09
N ALA A 179 7.50 -14.43 8.25
CA ALA A 179 6.64 -13.95 7.20
C ALA A 179 6.74 -14.86 5.97
N THR A 180 5.61 -15.09 5.30
CA THR A 180 5.52 -15.93 4.10
C THR A 180 5.04 -15.09 2.93
N SER A 181 5.66 -15.26 1.76
CA SER A 181 5.24 -14.60 0.52
C SER A 181 3.97 -15.22 -0.06
N ASN A 182 3.38 -14.59 -1.09
CA ASN A 182 2.49 -15.31 -1.98
C ASN A 182 3.20 -16.48 -2.64
N SER A 183 2.45 -17.41 -3.22
CA SER A 183 2.98 -18.49 -4.04
C SER A 183 2.83 -18.20 -5.53
N GLN A 184 3.75 -18.76 -6.34
CA GLN A 184 3.68 -18.74 -7.79
C GLN A 184 3.97 -20.13 -8.34
N ALA A 185 3.10 -20.61 -9.24
CA ALA A 185 3.33 -21.87 -9.95
C ALA A 185 4.23 -21.63 -11.17
N VAL A 186 5.19 -22.55 -11.40
CA VAL A 186 6.11 -22.56 -12.55
C VAL A 186 6.16 -23.98 -13.11
N ASN A 187 5.77 -24.14 -14.38
CA ASN A 187 5.86 -25.41 -15.07
C ASN A 187 7.24 -25.55 -15.72
N VAL A 188 8.08 -26.41 -15.19
CA VAL A 188 9.45 -26.68 -15.63
C VAL A 188 9.45 -27.95 -16.48
N VAL A 189 9.67 -27.85 -17.79
CA VAL A 189 9.53 -28.97 -18.73
C VAL A 189 10.75 -29.18 -19.62
N ASP A 190 11.52 -28.13 -19.91
CA ASP A 190 12.64 -28.19 -20.85
C ASP A 190 13.96 -28.46 -20.14
N ASN A 191 14.68 -29.48 -20.58
CA ASN A 191 16.05 -29.73 -20.14
C ASN A 191 16.98 -28.59 -20.61
N GLY A 192 17.80 -28.06 -19.73
CA GLY A 192 18.58 -26.84 -19.98
C GLY A 192 17.78 -25.54 -19.93
N GLY A 193 16.48 -25.62 -19.58
CA GLY A 193 15.58 -24.48 -19.54
C GLY A 193 15.88 -23.48 -18.43
N SER A 194 15.52 -22.20 -18.68
CA SER A 194 15.59 -21.14 -17.69
C SER A 194 14.20 -20.60 -17.40
N TYR A 195 13.82 -20.58 -16.12
CA TYR A 195 12.50 -20.22 -15.63
C TYR A 195 12.61 -19.10 -14.62
N THR A 196 11.54 -18.32 -14.46
CA THR A 196 11.50 -17.23 -13.48
C THR A 196 10.24 -17.29 -12.63
N ALA A 197 10.36 -16.88 -11.38
CA ALA A 197 9.26 -16.62 -10.47
C ALA A 197 9.47 -15.29 -9.75
N THR A 198 8.37 -14.61 -9.41
CA THR A 198 8.40 -13.40 -8.57
C THR A 198 7.40 -13.56 -7.45
N VAL A 199 7.90 -13.58 -6.22
CA VAL A 199 7.06 -13.68 -5.03
C VAL A 199 7.21 -12.44 -4.16
N LYS A 200 6.09 -11.99 -3.57
CA LYS A 200 6.00 -10.75 -2.80
C LYS A 200 5.57 -11.05 -1.37
N PHE A 201 6.03 -10.26 -0.44
CA PHE A 201 5.57 -10.24 0.94
C PHE A 201 4.52 -9.13 1.15
N ILE A 202 3.79 -9.21 2.26
CA ILE A 202 3.04 -8.08 2.78
C ILE A 202 4.01 -7.30 3.65
N ARG A 203 4.36 -6.07 3.25
CA ARG A 203 5.25 -5.20 4.01
C ARG A 203 4.45 -4.01 4.53
N LEU A 204 4.42 -3.83 5.84
CA LEU A 204 3.81 -2.70 6.51
C LEU A 204 4.89 -1.73 6.99
N THR A 205 4.82 -0.47 6.53
CA THR A 205 5.63 0.62 7.09
C THR A 205 4.80 1.32 8.16
N VAL A 206 5.30 1.35 9.38
CA VAL A 206 4.69 2.04 10.52
C VAL A 206 5.47 3.30 10.81
N THR A 207 4.81 4.45 10.75
CA THR A 207 5.40 5.75 11.08
C THR A 207 4.76 6.28 12.36
N ILE A 208 5.58 6.52 13.40
CA ILE A 208 5.21 7.07 14.70
C ILE A 208 6.48 7.62 15.39
N ASP A 209 6.34 8.43 16.41
CA ASP A 209 7.46 8.97 17.20
C ASP A 209 8.44 7.88 17.64
N ALA A 210 9.74 8.12 17.47
CA ALA A 210 10.78 7.21 17.91
C ALA A 210 10.69 6.93 19.42
N GLY A 211 10.93 5.68 19.82
CA GLY A 211 10.79 5.20 21.21
C GLY A 211 9.39 4.74 21.58
N SER A 212 8.40 4.83 20.67
CA SER A 212 7.07 4.27 20.89
C SER A 212 7.10 2.74 20.87
N GLN A 213 6.36 2.10 21.78
CA GLN A 213 6.06 0.67 21.68
C GLN A 213 4.92 0.50 20.69
N VAL A 214 5.15 -0.31 19.67
CA VAL A 214 4.15 -0.58 18.63
C VAL A 214 3.79 -2.06 18.68
N VAL A 215 2.50 -2.34 18.79
CA VAL A 215 1.91 -3.68 18.72
C VAL A 215 1.09 -3.77 17.43
N ILE A 216 1.40 -4.74 16.59
CA ILE A 216 0.70 -5.04 15.35
C ILE A 216 0.06 -6.40 15.51
N SER A 217 -1.27 -6.46 15.58
CA SER A 217 -1.99 -7.68 15.94
C SER A 217 -3.09 -8.03 14.95
N LYS A 218 -3.30 -9.33 14.80
CA LYS A 218 -4.42 -9.92 14.07
C LYS A 218 -4.69 -11.32 14.62
N ASP A 219 -5.92 -11.61 14.99
CA ASP A 219 -6.31 -12.86 15.64
C ASP A 219 -5.37 -13.18 16.83
N ASP A 220 -4.72 -14.35 16.84
CA ASP A 220 -3.76 -14.75 17.86
C ASP A 220 -2.30 -14.33 17.54
N THR A 221 -2.10 -13.59 16.46
CA THR A 221 -0.76 -13.14 16.04
C THR A 221 -0.48 -11.74 16.55
N GLU A 222 0.64 -11.58 17.23
CA GLU A 222 1.11 -10.29 17.74
C GLU A 222 2.59 -10.08 17.37
N ILE A 223 2.89 -8.89 16.86
CA ILE A 223 4.23 -8.42 16.53
C ILE A 223 4.48 -7.15 17.33
N THR A 224 5.50 -7.15 18.18
CA THR A 224 5.86 -5.98 18.98
C THR A 224 7.21 -5.43 18.56
N ILE A 225 7.28 -4.12 18.32
CA ILE A 225 8.52 -3.39 18.01
C ILE A 225 8.62 -2.13 18.86
N THR A 226 9.85 -1.63 19.03
CA THR A 226 10.11 -0.27 19.51
C THR A 226 10.43 0.59 18.31
N SER A 227 9.62 1.61 18.05
CA SER A 227 9.75 2.44 16.85
C SER A 227 11.05 3.25 16.85
N THR A 228 11.66 3.35 15.66
CA THR A 228 12.78 4.24 15.34
C THR A 228 12.32 5.53 14.62
N GLY A 229 11.02 5.66 14.37
CA GLY A 229 10.38 6.77 13.65
C GLY A 229 9.64 6.31 12.40
N ALA A 230 10.23 5.39 11.63
CA ALA A 230 9.61 4.74 10.49
C ALA A 230 10.18 3.32 10.37
N ASP A 231 9.36 2.32 10.65
CA ASP A 231 9.78 0.92 10.76
C ASP A 231 9.04 0.05 9.75
N GLN A 232 9.75 -0.92 9.18
CA GLN A 232 9.18 -1.87 8.22
C GLN A 232 9.01 -3.24 8.87
N VAL A 233 7.81 -3.79 8.76
CA VAL A 233 7.43 -5.10 9.30
C VAL A 233 6.84 -5.95 8.18
N TYR A 234 7.26 -7.21 8.09
CA TYR A 234 6.69 -8.19 7.17
C TYR A 234 5.62 -9.00 7.87
N LEU A 235 4.39 -8.91 7.38
CA LEU A 235 3.23 -9.57 7.97
C LEU A 235 3.08 -11.02 7.47
N PRO A 236 2.67 -11.97 8.32
CA PRO A 236 2.57 -13.39 7.94
C PRO A 236 1.38 -13.72 7.05
N SER A 237 0.33 -12.89 7.04
CA SER A 237 -0.90 -13.17 6.29
C SER A 237 -1.65 -11.92 5.89
N THR A 238 -2.51 -12.02 4.87
CA THR A 238 -3.49 -10.98 4.52
C THR A 238 -4.59 -10.86 5.58
N GLY A 239 -5.31 -9.73 5.56
CA GLY A 239 -6.43 -9.44 6.45
C GLY A 239 -6.32 -8.05 7.08
N THR A 240 -7.24 -7.72 7.98
CA THR A 240 -7.21 -6.48 8.74
C THR A 240 -6.28 -6.64 9.94
N TRP A 241 -5.27 -5.81 10.01
CA TRP A 241 -4.31 -5.73 11.10
C TRP A 241 -4.55 -4.49 11.94
N THR A 242 -4.56 -4.64 13.25
CA THR A 242 -4.64 -3.53 14.19
C THR A 242 -3.22 -3.12 14.58
N VAL A 243 -2.89 -1.85 14.40
CA VAL A 243 -1.61 -1.25 14.78
C VAL A 243 -1.84 -0.30 15.93
N THR A 244 -1.32 -0.63 17.10
CA THR A 244 -1.43 0.17 18.33
C THR A 244 -0.04 0.68 18.70
N ALA A 245 0.11 1.98 18.89
CA ALA A 245 1.33 2.58 19.41
C ALA A 245 1.09 3.19 20.79
N THR A 246 2.04 3.02 21.69
CA THR A 246 2.02 3.62 23.04
C THR A 246 3.36 4.24 23.38
N LYS A 247 3.33 5.40 24.05
CA LYS A 247 4.51 6.07 24.57
C LYS A 247 4.12 6.89 25.81
N ASP A 248 4.74 6.62 26.95
CA ASP A 248 4.32 7.15 28.25
C ASP A 248 2.82 6.87 28.49
N ASP A 249 1.99 7.87 28.74
CA ASP A 249 0.54 7.74 28.93
C ASP A 249 -0.26 7.98 27.64
N LEU A 250 0.42 8.11 26.48
CA LEU A 250 -0.20 8.38 25.19
C LEU A 250 -0.38 7.10 24.38
N ALA A 251 -1.48 6.98 23.66
CA ALA A 251 -1.76 5.88 22.77
C ALA A 251 -2.42 6.35 21.46
N ASP A 252 -2.16 5.65 20.37
CA ASP A 252 -2.90 5.77 19.12
C ASP A 252 -3.07 4.40 18.48
N GLN A 253 -4.15 4.19 17.76
CA GLN A 253 -4.50 2.93 17.13
C GLN A 253 -5.13 3.16 15.76
N LYS A 254 -4.72 2.33 14.80
CA LYS A 254 -5.35 2.28 13.46
C LYS A 254 -5.47 0.85 12.96
N GLU A 255 -6.49 0.61 12.16
CA GLU A 255 -6.64 -0.63 11.39
C GLU A 255 -6.07 -0.44 9.98
N VAL A 256 -5.39 -1.48 9.49
CA VAL A 256 -4.83 -1.54 8.13
C VAL A 256 -5.35 -2.79 7.45
N GLU A 257 -6.10 -2.60 6.37
CA GLU A 257 -6.64 -3.70 5.58
C GLU A 257 -5.62 -4.16 4.53
N CYS A 258 -4.90 -5.24 4.81
CA CYS A 258 -3.87 -5.82 3.95
C CYS A 258 -4.51 -6.92 3.07
N THR A 259 -5.07 -6.57 1.91
CA THR A 259 -5.81 -7.47 1.03
C THR A 259 -4.94 -8.24 0.04
N ALA A 260 -3.70 -7.81 -0.19
CA ALA A 260 -2.78 -8.38 -1.18
C ALA A 260 -1.33 -8.40 -0.67
N TYR A 261 -0.48 -9.18 -1.34
CA TYR A 261 0.96 -9.20 -1.08
C TYR A 261 1.64 -8.00 -1.75
N GLN A 262 1.69 -6.90 -1.03
CA GLN A 262 2.24 -5.60 -1.46
C GLN A 262 2.64 -4.75 -0.25
N ASP A 263 3.12 -3.54 -0.50
CA ASP A 263 3.47 -2.57 0.52
C ASP A 263 2.22 -1.82 1.02
N TYR A 264 2.18 -1.58 2.32
CA TYR A 264 1.18 -0.78 3.03
C TYR A 264 1.87 0.20 3.96
N ASP A 265 1.25 1.35 4.19
CA ASP A 265 1.75 2.36 5.10
C ASP A 265 0.68 2.70 6.15
N VAL A 266 1.10 2.89 7.38
CA VAL A 266 0.28 3.40 8.47
C VAL A 266 1.04 4.48 9.22
N GLU A 267 0.43 5.64 9.33
CA GLU A 267 0.93 6.76 10.13
C GLU A 267 0.07 6.89 11.38
N LEU A 268 0.68 6.82 12.56
CA LEU A 268 0.06 7.08 13.85
C LEU A 268 0.59 8.38 14.41
N ALA A 269 -0.19 9.03 15.27
CA ALA A 269 0.19 10.26 15.92
C ALA A 269 -0.55 10.40 17.25
N TYR A 270 0.12 10.93 18.26
CA TYR A 270 -0.48 11.15 19.56
C TYR A 270 -1.22 12.49 19.65
N VAL A 271 -2.38 12.47 20.31
CA VAL A 271 -3.09 13.72 20.66
C VAL A 271 -2.31 14.44 21.74
N LYS A 272 -2.03 15.73 21.51
CA LYS A 272 -1.30 16.57 22.48
C LYS A 272 -2.28 17.38 23.32
N VAL A 273 -2.00 17.51 24.61
CA VAL A 273 -2.84 18.26 25.58
C VAL A 273 -2.93 19.73 25.19
N VAL A 274 -1.83 20.32 24.70
CA VAL A 274 -1.85 21.71 24.23
C VAL A 274 -2.50 21.76 22.83
N PHE A 275 -3.63 22.44 22.70
CA PHE A 275 -4.39 22.52 21.45
C PHE A 275 -3.55 22.99 20.26
N ALA A 276 -2.71 23.99 20.49
CA ALA A 276 -1.84 24.57 19.45
C ALA A 276 -0.83 23.59 18.85
N ASP A 277 -0.41 22.57 19.60
CA ASP A 277 0.64 21.63 19.21
C ASP A 277 0.13 20.49 18.32
N ASN A 278 -1.18 20.40 18.14
CA ASN A 278 -1.80 19.39 17.27
C ASN A 278 -1.92 19.90 15.84
N GLU A 279 -1.64 19.04 14.86
CA GLU A 279 -1.95 19.31 13.47
C GLU A 279 -3.46 19.42 13.24
N TRP A 280 -3.91 20.17 12.22
CA TRP A 280 -5.33 20.33 11.93
C TRP A 280 -6.02 18.99 11.64
N ALA A 281 -5.32 18.06 10.98
CA ALA A 281 -5.83 16.71 10.73
C ALA A 281 -6.12 15.94 12.03
N MET A 282 -5.24 16.08 13.05
CA MET A 282 -5.44 15.49 14.37
C MET A 282 -6.63 16.12 15.07
N ILE A 283 -6.74 17.45 15.06
CA ILE A 283 -7.89 18.18 15.65
C ILE A 283 -9.19 17.68 15.03
N ARG A 284 -9.23 17.50 13.71
CA ARG A 284 -10.42 16.96 13.02
C ARG A 284 -10.70 15.51 13.43
N ARG A 285 -9.69 14.67 13.54
CA ARG A 285 -9.84 13.26 13.97
C ARG A 285 -10.48 13.17 15.35
N VAL A 286 -9.93 13.90 16.30
CA VAL A 286 -10.42 13.94 17.70
C VAL A 286 -11.82 14.53 17.78
N SER A 287 -12.09 15.58 17.00
CA SER A 287 -13.43 16.18 16.89
C SER A 287 -14.44 15.19 16.32
N ALA A 288 -14.09 14.51 15.22
CA ALA A 288 -14.96 13.52 14.57
C ALA A 288 -15.30 12.33 15.47
N ALA A 289 -14.39 11.94 16.35
CA ALA A 289 -14.62 10.91 17.38
C ALA A 289 -15.52 11.41 18.54
N GLY A 290 -15.78 12.72 18.62
CA GLY A 290 -16.53 13.32 19.73
C GLY A 290 -15.72 13.49 21.02
N GLU A 291 -14.40 13.30 20.95
CA GLU A 291 -13.48 13.27 22.11
C GLU A 291 -12.85 14.63 22.43
N ALA A 292 -13.04 15.62 21.56
CA ALA A 292 -12.40 16.93 21.71
C ALA A 292 -12.57 17.59 23.10
N PRO A 293 -13.74 17.51 23.78
CA PRO A 293 -13.91 18.07 25.12
C PRO A 293 -13.08 17.36 26.21
N ASN A 294 -12.57 16.14 25.93
CA ASN A 294 -11.71 15.40 26.85
C ASN A 294 -10.26 15.93 26.84
N TRP A 295 -9.87 16.60 25.76
CA TRP A 295 -8.52 17.07 25.50
C TRP A 295 -8.34 18.57 25.66
N TRP A 296 -9.34 19.36 25.21
CA TRP A 296 -9.22 20.82 25.10
C TRP A 296 -10.41 21.53 25.70
N ALA A 297 -10.25 22.81 25.99
CA ALA A 297 -11.27 23.66 26.61
C ALA A 297 -11.66 24.86 25.73
N GLU A 298 -12.83 25.44 26.00
CA GLU A 298 -13.23 26.70 25.38
C GLU A 298 -12.19 27.80 25.67
N GLY A 299 -11.80 28.49 24.61
CA GLY A 299 -10.79 29.55 24.69
C GLY A 299 -9.38 29.10 24.37
N ASP A 300 -9.08 27.78 24.32
CA ASP A 300 -7.80 27.27 23.84
C ASP A 300 -7.53 27.75 22.41
N THR A 301 -6.25 28.06 22.13
CA THR A 301 -5.86 28.76 20.91
C THR A 301 -4.91 27.94 20.04
N LYS A 302 -4.98 28.18 18.73
CA LYS A 302 -4.00 27.67 17.76
C LYS A 302 -3.67 28.74 16.73
N PRO A 303 -2.37 29.03 16.49
CA PRO A 303 -1.94 29.99 15.50
C PRO A 303 -2.38 29.62 14.08
N VAL A 304 -2.88 30.60 13.34
CA VAL A 304 -3.28 30.48 11.93
C VAL A 304 -2.58 31.60 11.13
N PRO A 305 -1.61 31.26 10.26
CA PRO A 305 -1.00 32.24 9.38
C PRO A 305 -1.94 32.58 8.22
N LEU A 306 -2.28 33.84 8.07
CA LEU A 306 -3.10 34.36 6.99
C LEU A 306 -2.24 34.98 5.90
N ASN A 307 -2.41 34.56 4.66
CA ASN A 307 -1.67 35.06 3.51
C ASN A 307 -2.60 35.34 2.33
N GLY A 308 -2.38 36.48 1.67
CA GLY A 308 -3.11 36.84 0.46
C GLY A 308 -3.99 38.06 0.64
N LYS A 309 -4.92 38.23 -0.27
CA LYS A 309 -5.83 39.36 -0.30
C LYS A 309 -7.24 38.95 0.14
N VAL A 310 -7.83 39.74 1.03
CA VAL A 310 -9.23 39.59 1.47
C VAL A 310 -9.95 40.93 1.20
N GLY A 311 -10.85 40.95 0.21
CA GLY A 311 -11.41 42.22 -0.24
C GLY A 311 -10.32 43.20 -0.61
N ASN A 312 -10.24 44.35 0.13
CA ASN A 312 -9.22 45.39 -0.05
C ASN A 312 -8.01 45.24 0.90
N LEU A 313 -8.07 44.29 1.86
CA LEU A 313 -7.00 44.06 2.82
C LEU A 313 -5.97 43.08 2.25
N THR A 314 -4.69 43.47 2.26
CA THR A 314 -3.59 42.55 1.94
C THR A 314 -2.99 42.05 3.24
N LEU A 315 -2.91 40.72 3.38
CA LEU A 315 -2.33 39.99 4.50
C LEU A 315 -0.99 39.41 4.06
N SER A 316 0.06 39.70 4.80
CA SER A 316 1.43 39.21 4.55
C SER A 316 1.92 38.50 5.80
N ASN A 317 1.72 37.17 5.84
CA ASN A 317 2.08 36.32 6.99
C ASN A 317 1.52 36.84 8.34
N LEU A 318 0.32 37.37 8.35
CA LEU A 318 -0.34 37.78 9.58
C LEU A 318 -0.76 36.53 10.35
N THR A 319 -0.14 36.25 11.50
CA THR A 319 -0.59 35.19 12.39
C THR A 319 -1.69 35.71 13.31
N VAL A 320 -2.85 35.04 13.24
CA VAL A 320 -3.99 35.26 14.11
C VAL A 320 -4.35 33.93 14.75
N ASP A 321 -4.47 33.89 16.07
CA ASP A 321 -4.89 32.65 16.73
C ASP A 321 -6.37 32.41 16.47
N SER A 322 -6.70 31.17 16.07
CA SER A 322 -8.05 30.66 16.25
C SER A 322 -8.26 30.29 17.72
N PHE A 323 -9.48 30.36 18.21
CA PHE A 323 -9.82 29.94 19.57
C PHE A 323 -11.14 29.17 19.60
N ILE A 324 -11.24 28.20 20.52
CA ILE A 324 -12.43 27.36 20.67
C ILE A 324 -13.59 28.18 21.24
N LEU A 325 -14.69 28.27 20.50
CA LEU A 325 -15.95 28.86 20.90
C LEU A 325 -16.84 27.88 21.68
N GLY A 326 -16.71 26.60 21.37
CA GLY A 326 -17.45 25.54 22.01
C GLY A 326 -17.40 24.23 21.22
N PHE A 327 -17.79 23.16 21.88
CA PHE A 327 -17.89 21.82 21.32
C PHE A 327 -19.36 21.48 21.08
N ASN A 328 -19.64 20.78 19.96
CA ASN A 328 -21.00 20.36 19.62
C ASN A 328 -22.04 21.49 19.76
N HIS A 329 -21.66 22.71 19.36
CA HIS A 329 -22.51 23.87 19.48
C HIS A 329 -23.82 23.65 18.73
N ASN A 330 -24.97 23.78 19.47
CA ASN A 330 -26.30 23.64 18.89
C ASN A 330 -26.48 22.36 18.04
N GLU A 331 -25.98 21.23 18.52
CA GLU A 331 -25.78 19.97 17.79
C GLU A 331 -27.00 19.47 17.01
N THR A 332 -28.21 19.74 17.52
CA THR A 332 -29.47 19.33 16.85
C THR A 332 -29.74 20.10 15.56
N LYS A 333 -29.10 21.24 15.36
CA LYS A 333 -29.26 22.13 14.20
C LYS A 333 -27.99 22.23 13.35
N GLU A 334 -26.83 22.23 14.00
CA GLU A 334 -25.55 22.55 13.36
C GLU A 334 -24.65 21.33 13.15
N GLY A 335 -25.00 20.18 13.76
CA GLY A 335 -24.27 18.92 13.62
C GLY A 335 -23.52 18.53 14.91
N LYS A 336 -23.11 17.27 14.95
CA LYS A 336 -22.37 16.65 16.06
C LYS A 336 -20.91 16.49 15.69
N ASN A 337 -20.09 16.28 16.74
CA ASN A 337 -18.67 15.98 16.60
C ASN A 337 -17.90 17.08 15.84
N LEU A 338 -18.18 18.33 16.24
CA LEU A 338 -17.58 19.53 15.68
C LEU A 338 -17.00 20.41 16.80
N ILE A 339 -15.80 20.91 16.56
CA ILE A 339 -15.23 22.03 17.32
C ILE A 339 -15.57 23.31 16.54
N HIS A 340 -16.29 24.22 17.18
CA HIS A 340 -16.55 25.55 16.65
C HIS A 340 -15.47 26.51 17.13
N LEU A 341 -14.82 27.17 16.20
CA LEU A 341 -13.71 28.08 16.44
C LEU A 341 -14.04 29.49 15.91
N ALA A 342 -13.38 30.49 16.46
CA ALA A 342 -13.32 31.82 15.85
C ALA A 342 -11.87 32.15 15.49
N LEU A 343 -11.67 32.80 14.36
CA LEU A 343 -10.39 33.32 13.90
C LEU A 343 -10.23 34.76 14.40
N GLY A 344 -9.54 34.96 15.51
CA GLY A 344 -9.50 36.31 16.04
C GLY A 344 -8.87 36.50 17.40
N LYS A 345 -7.64 36.02 17.68
CA LYS A 345 -6.84 36.49 18.80
C LYS A 345 -5.42 36.87 18.34
N ILE A 346 -4.86 37.92 18.92
CA ILE A 346 -3.45 38.30 18.81
C ILE A 346 -2.98 38.67 20.22
N SER A 347 -1.93 38.01 20.69
CA SER A 347 -1.38 38.21 22.04
C SER A 347 -2.45 38.10 23.12
N GLY A 348 -3.35 37.12 23.02
CA GLY A 348 -4.43 36.83 23.97
C GLY A 348 -5.64 37.79 23.89
N LYS A 349 -5.58 38.88 23.13
CA LYS A 349 -6.73 39.78 22.92
C LYS A 349 -7.55 39.35 21.73
N MET A 350 -8.88 39.36 21.86
CA MET A 350 -9.75 39.17 20.74
C MET A 350 -9.62 40.31 19.74
N VAL A 351 -9.38 40.00 18.46
CA VAL A 351 -9.22 40.97 17.39
C VAL A 351 -10.20 40.71 16.25
N ALA A 352 -10.55 41.73 15.50
CA ALA A 352 -11.26 41.61 14.24
C ALA A 352 -10.38 42.16 13.10
N LEU A 353 -10.44 41.48 11.95
CA LEU A 353 -9.79 41.99 10.74
C LEU A 353 -10.50 43.28 10.30
N CYS A 354 -9.74 44.33 10.09
CA CYS A 354 -10.25 45.62 9.62
C CYS A 354 -9.49 46.03 8.35
N ASP A 355 -10.21 46.47 7.34
CA ASP A 355 -9.59 47.05 6.15
C ASP A 355 -9.31 48.55 6.29
N SER A 356 -8.73 49.16 5.27
CA SER A 356 -8.41 50.60 5.28
C SER A 356 -9.66 51.51 5.26
N GLN A 357 -10.83 50.94 5.02
CA GLN A 357 -12.12 51.65 4.95
C GLN A 357 -12.92 51.57 6.26
N TYR A 358 -12.33 50.94 7.32
CA TYR A 358 -13.01 50.80 8.61
C TYR A 358 -13.67 52.09 9.09
N GLY A 359 -14.96 51.99 9.44
CA GLY A 359 -15.78 53.11 9.89
C GLY A 359 -16.49 53.89 8.79
N ASN A 360 -16.20 53.64 7.52
CA ASN A 360 -16.78 54.34 6.40
C ASN A 360 -17.88 53.51 5.73
N SER A 361 -18.82 54.21 5.08
CA SER A 361 -19.78 53.56 4.16
C SER A 361 -19.12 53.33 2.80
N VAL A 362 -19.10 52.11 2.32
CA VAL A 362 -18.34 51.72 1.13
C VAL A 362 -19.17 50.81 0.21
N SER A 363 -18.80 50.76 -1.07
CA SER A 363 -19.38 49.83 -2.05
C SER A 363 -18.55 48.55 -2.20
N SER A 364 -17.45 48.41 -1.47
CA SER A 364 -16.54 47.26 -1.47
C SER A 364 -15.77 47.19 -0.15
N GLY A 365 -15.03 46.13 0.10
CA GLY A 365 -14.33 45.94 1.38
C GLY A 365 -15.18 45.19 2.41
N PHE A 366 -14.96 45.48 3.70
CA PHE A 366 -15.57 44.69 4.79
C PHE A 366 -16.99 45.15 5.16
N CYS A 367 -17.81 45.49 4.16
CA CYS A 367 -19.22 45.77 4.35
C CYS A 367 -20.08 44.50 4.24
N MET A 368 -21.24 44.49 4.89
CA MET A 368 -22.21 43.38 4.75
C MET A 368 -22.82 43.36 3.33
N ASN A 369 -23.18 44.51 2.79
CA ASN A 369 -23.60 44.73 1.41
C ASN A 369 -23.06 46.05 0.87
N PRO A 370 -22.77 46.18 -0.44
CA PRO A 370 -22.33 47.44 -1.07
C PRO A 370 -23.35 48.56 -0.98
N SER A 371 -24.64 48.23 -0.89
CA SER A 371 -25.72 49.15 -0.64
C SER A 371 -26.15 49.12 0.82
N ASN A 372 -26.74 50.21 1.31
CA ASN A 372 -27.28 50.25 2.68
C ASN A 372 -28.65 49.53 2.76
N SER A 373 -28.62 48.22 2.49
CA SER A 373 -29.76 47.32 2.53
C SER A 373 -29.35 45.98 3.11
N ASN A 374 -30.19 45.43 3.98
CA ASN A 374 -30.05 44.07 4.48
C ASN A 374 -31.02 43.10 3.77
N SER A 375 -31.63 43.51 2.65
CA SER A 375 -32.47 42.63 1.84
C SER A 375 -31.71 41.39 1.38
N GLY A 376 -32.35 40.23 1.45
CA GLY A 376 -31.72 38.93 1.20
C GLY A 376 -30.95 38.37 2.40
N GLY A 377 -30.90 39.11 3.52
CA GLY A 377 -30.34 38.70 4.78
C GLY A 377 -28.88 38.23 4.70
N TRP A 378 -28.52 37.29 5.57
CA TRP A 378 -27.18 36.68 5.57
C TRP A 378 -26.92 35.91 4.27
N LYS A 379 -27.90 35.14 3.79
CA LYS A 379 -27.79 34.25 2.63
C LYS A 379 -27.25 34.97 1.39
N GLU A 380 -27.76 36.16 1.11
CA GLU A 380 -27.42 36.93 -0.10
C GLU A 380 -26.31 37.97 0.15
N SER A 381 -25.83 38.11 1.41
CA SER A 381 -24.87 39.16 1.75
C SER A 381 -23.56 39.05 0.98
N TYR A 382 -22.98 40.19 0.60
CA TYR A 382 -21.67 40.31 -0.01
C TYR A 382 -20.58 39.79 0.93
N MET A 383 -20.73 40.06 2.24
CA MET A 383 -19.83 39.54 3.27
C MET A 383 -19.71 38.01 3.19
N ARG A 384 -20.85 37.30 3.21
CA ARG A 384 -20.89 35.84 3.16
C ARG A 384 -20.28 35.30 1.87
N LYS A 385 -20.75 35.81 0.73
CA LYS A 385 -20.40 35.24 -0.58
C LYS A 385 -18.99 35.58 -1.02
N THR A 386 -18.60 36.85 -0.84
CA THR A 386 -17.35 37.38 -1.41
C THR A 386 -16.24 37.50 -0.38
N ILE A 387 -16.48 38.17 0.74
CA ILE A 387 -15.41 38.44 1.72
C ILE A 387 -15.03 37.16 2.47
N LEU A 388 -15.98 36.40 2.97
CA LEU A 388 -15.71 35.12 3.60
C LEU A 388 -15.40 33.99 2.59
N GLY A 389 -16.04 34.05 1.41
CA GLY A 389 -15.76 33.10 0.33
C GLY A 389 -16.72 31.90 0.26
N ASN A 390 -17.92 31.96 0.88
CA ASN A 390 -18.90 30.87 0.80
C ASN A 390 -19.58 30.71 -0.59
N SER A 391 -19.19 31.48 -1.60
CA SER A 391 -19.52 31.20 -3.00
C SER A 391 -18.72 30.06 -3.61
N GLY A 392 -17.67 29.58 -2.92
CA GLY A 392 -16.86 28.43 -3.25
C GLY A 392 -16.74 27.45 -2.07
N THR A 393 -15.72 26.59 -2.11
CA THR A 393 -15.44 25.57 -1.10
C THR A 393 -14.00 25.71 -0.58
N PRO A 394 -13.64 25.10 0.57
CA PRO A 394 -12.26 25.11 1.07
C PRO A 394 -11.24 24.52 0.09
N SER A 395 -11.63 23.53 -0.74
CA SER A 395 -10.78 22.93 -1.78
C SER A 395 -10.62 23.83 -3.02
N SER A 396 -11.62 24.73 -3.27
CA SER A 396 -11.62 25.69 -4.38
C SER A 396 -12.12 27.05 -3.89
N PRO A 397 -11.32 27.76 -3.07
CA PRO A 397 -11.76 29.01 -2.47
C PRO A 397 -11.78 30.14 -3.48
N PRO A 398 -12.77 31.04 -3.43
CA PRO A 398 -12.82 32.20 -4.31
C PRO A 398 -11.62 33.11 -4.06
N ALA A 399 -11.02 33.62 -5.12
CA ALA A 399 -9.90 34.56 -5.02
C ALA A 399 -10.29 35.81 -4.20
N ASN A 400 -9.34 36.39 -3.46
CA ASN A 400 -9.50 37.56 -2.61
C ASN A 400 -10.56 37.39 -1.49
N SER A 401 -10.82 36.15 -1.05
CA SER A 401 -11.66 35.85 0.10
C SER A 401 -10.84 35.46 1.32
N LEU A 402 -11.46 35.50 2.51
CA LEU A 402 -10.82 35.02 3.74
C LEU A 402 -10.52 33.52 3.64
N MET A 403 -11.40 32.74 3.03
CA MET A 403 -11.20 31.32 2.79
C MET A 403 -9.93 31.03 1.97
N ALA A 404 -9.64 31.86 0.95
CA ALA A 404 -8.42 31.74 0.15
C ALA A 404 -7.15 32.11 0.92
N ALA A 405 -7.26 32.99 1.94
CA ALA A 405 -6.14 33.42 2.77
C ALA A 405 -5.77 32.44 3.89
N LEU A 406 -6.63 31.43 4.17
CA LEU A 406 -6.37 30.37 5.15
C LEU A 406 -5.35 29.36 4.64
N PRO A 407 -4.54 28.74 5.55
CA PRO A 407 -3.62 27.65 5.21
C PRO A 407 -4.36 26.45 4.60
N ALA A 408 -3.68 25.71 3.73
CA ALA A 408 -4.28 24.59 3.00
C ALA A 408 -4.66 23.41 3.92
N ASP A 409 -3.86 23.14 4.94
CA ASP A 409 -4.08 22.10 5.95
C ASP A 409 -5.34 22.39 6.80
N LEU A 410 -5.53 23.65 7.22
CA LEU A 410 -6.77 24.08 7.88
C LEU A 410 -7.96 23.92 6.93
N ARG A 411 -7.85 24.43 5.69
CA ARG A 411 -8.94 24.31 4.70
C ARG A 411 -9.34 22.86 4.42
N ALA A 412 -8.38 21.93 4.46
CA ALA A 412 -8.64 20.50 4.23
C ALA A 412 -9.55 19.84 5.29
N VAL A 413 -9.58 20.40 6.51
CA VAL A 413 -10.35 19.84 7.62
C VAL A 413 -11.62 20.62 7.96
N MET A 414 -11.82 21.82 7.37
CA MET A 414 -13.02 22.62 7.62
C MET A 414 -14.29 21.86 7.29
N GLN A 415 -15.26 21.90 8.19
CA GLN A 415 -16.55 21.27 8.04
C GLN A 415 -17.64 22.29 7.70
N PRO A 416 -18.56 21.94 6.79
CA PRO A 416 -19.73 22.77 6.53
C PRO A 416 -20.69 22.71 7.73
N VAL A 417 -21.19 23.87 8.13
CA VAL A 417 -22.14 24.00 9.24
C VAL A 417 -23.43 24.63 8.76
N THR A 418 -24.56 24.07 9.19
CA THR A 418 -25.87 24.66 8.93
C THR A 418 -26.13 25.82 9.89
N LYS A 419 -26.22 27.04 9.37
CA LYS A 419 -26.49 28.25 10.15
C LYS A 419 -27.90 28.78 9.86
N PHE A 420 -28.65 29.04 10.92
CA PHE A 420 -29.99 29.62 10.83
C PHE A 420 -29.93 31.13 11.10
N THR A 421 -30.40 31.92 10.21
CA THR A 421 -30.39 33.39 10.27
C THR A 421 -31.58 33.93 9.50
N ASP A 422 -32.01 35.13 9.78
CA ASP A 422 -32.92 35.86 8.92
C ASP A 422 -32.28 36.03 7.53
N ASN A 423 -32.83 35.34 6.54
CA ASN A 423 -32.36 35.34 5.15
C ASN A 423 -33.25 36.14 4.21
N THR A 424 -34.20 36.87 4.77
CA THR A 424 -35.08 37.84 4.06
C THR A 424 -34.63 39.26 4.29
N GLY A 425 -34.39 39.65 5.54
CA GLY A 425 -34.09 41.04 5.89
C GLY A 425 -35.24 42.01 5.51
N GLY A 426 -34.92 43.25 5.18
CA GLY A 426 -35.91 44.17 4.61
C GLY A 426 -37.03 44.57 5.57
N TYR A 427 -36.71 44.77 6.86
CA TYR A 427 -37.71 45.12 7.90
C TYR A 427 -38.60 43.94 8.36
N SER A 428 -38.26 42.71 8.00
CA SER A 428 -39.03 41.54 8.43
C SER A 428 -38.65 41.07 9.83
N ASN A 429 -39.63 40.53 10.56
CA ASN A 429 -39.46 39.94 11.89
C ASN A 429 -40.37 38.72 12.02
N SER A 430 -40.33 37.83 11.03
CA SER A 430 -41.14 36.61 10.94
C SER A 430 -40.28 35.36 11.17
N SER A 431 -40.92 34.32 11.69
CA SER A 431 -40.24 33.01 11.83
C SER A 431 -39.94 32.36 10.48
N SER A 432 -40.72 32.66 9.44
CA SER A 432 -40.50 32.17 8.07
C SER A 432 -39.23 32.72 7.43
N ASP A 433 -38.69 33.85 7.94
CA ASP A 433 -37.48 34.47 7.41
C ASP A 433 -36.21 33.83 7.94
N VAL A 434 -36.30 33.13 9.09
CA VAL A 434 -35.19 32.41 9.69
C VAL A 434 -35.01 31.05 9.02
N THR A 435 -34.14 31.01 8.05
CA THR A 435 -33.89 29.84 7.21
C THR A 435 -32.42 29.41 7.28
N ALA A 436 -32.13 28.25 6.75
CA ALA A 436 -30.79 27.65 6.79
C ALA A 436 -29.87 28.17 5.67
N THR A 437 -28.61 28.35 5.97
CA THR A 437 -27.51 28.36 5.02
C THR A 437 -26.46 27.31 5.43
N THR A 438 -25.70 26.80 4.47
CA THR A 438 -24.54 25.94 4.75
C THR A 438 -23.29 26.77 4.53
N ASP A 439 -22.47 26.93 5.58
CA ASP A 439 -21.32 27.82 5.59
C ASP A 439 -20.07 27.10 6.12
N TYR A 440 -18.95 27.34 5.48
CA TYR A 440 -17.62 26.96 5.99
C TYR A 440 -17.01 28.05 6.87
N LEU A 441 -17.28 29.31 6.53
CA LEU A 441 -16.95 30.50 7.31
C LEU A 441 -18.21 31.32 7.56
N TRP A 442 -18.45 31.77 8.77
CA TRP A 442 -19.59 32.62 9.11
C TRP A 442 -19.21 33.75 10.06
N LEU A 443 -19.97 34.83 10.06
CA LEU A 443 -19.98 35.74 11.19
C LEU A 443 -20.89 35.19 12.28
N LEU A 444 -20.56 35.45 13.53
CA LEU A 444 -21.42 35.05 14.64
C LEU A 444 -22.70 35.88 14.63
N ALA A 445 -23.82 35.25 15.00
CA ALA A 445 -25.09 35.94 15.15
C ALA A 445 -25.20 36.75 16.45
N GLU A 446 -26.10 37.73 16.52
CA GLU A 446 -26.32 38.49 17.75
C GLU A 446 -26.59 37.58 18.95
N PHE A 447 -27.50 36.60 18.81
CA PHE A 447 -27.85 35.68 19.89
C PHE A 447 -26.68 34.75 20.28
N GLU A 448 -25.90 34.28 19.31
CA GLU A 448 -24.72 33.44 19.56
C GLU A 448 -23.65 34.14 20.39
N ILE A 449 -23.56 35.48 20.29
CA ILE A 449 -22.61 36.28 21.04
C ILE A 449 -23.19 36.68 22.43
N HIS A 450 -24.41 37.24 22.44
CA HIS A 450 -24.95 37.92 23.60
C HIS A 450 -25.86 37.04 24.46
N GLY A 451 -26.37 35.90 23.93
CA GLY A 451 -27.38 35.06 24.62
C GLY A 451 -28.76 35.72 24.72
N THR A 452 -28.87 36.94 24.24
CA THR A 452 -30.07 37.73 24.18
C THR A 452 -30.20 38.38 22.81
N ARG A 453 -31.43 38.73 22.45
CA ARG A 453 -31.71 39.41 21.21
C ARG A 453 -32.07 40.86 21.50
N SER A 454 -31.35 41.81 20.88
CA SER A 454 -31.66 43.24 20.96
C SER A 454 -32.19 43.80 19.63
N TYR A 455 -31.54 43.44 18.52
CA TYR A 455 -31.78 44.03 17.20
C TYR A 455 -32.10 43.03 16.12
N ALA A 456 -31.72 41.75 16.25
CA ALA A 456 -31.98 40.70 15.29
C ALA A 456 -33.46 40.32 15.20
N ASN A 457 -33.88 39.57 14.18
CA ASN A 457 -35.17 38.93 14.11
C ASN A 457 -35.42 38.09 15.39
N GLN A 458 -36.59 38.31 16.02
CA GLN A 458 -36.89 37.68 17.32
C GLN A 458 -36.92 36.14 17.28
N TYR A 459 -37.09 35.55 16.13
CA TYR A 459 -37.19 34.10 15.95
C TYR A 459 -35.82 33.45 15.74
N GLU A 460 -34.73 34.17 15.49
CA GLU A 460 -33.40 33.60 15.39
C GLU A 460 -33.00 32.80 16.65
N LYS A 461 -33.40 33.28 17.85
CA LYS A 461 -33.16 32.60 19.13
C LYS A 461 -33.76 31.17 19.20
N ASN A 462 -34.74 30.83 18.36
CA ASN A 462 -35.37 29.52 18.35
C ASN A 462 -34.52 28.46 17.62
N SER A 463 -33.53 28.92 16.85
CA SER A 463 -32.66 28.07 16.05
C SER A 463 -31.15 28.33 16.32
N GLN A 464 -30.84 29.21 17.26
CA GLN A 464 -29.47 29.56 17.66
C GLN A 464 -29.27 29.30 19.16
N ALA A 465 -28.03 29.07 19.55
CA ALA A 465 -27.58 28.99 20.94
C ALA A 465 -26.42 29.96 21.18
N GLN A 466 -26.24 30.43 22.44
CA GLN A 466 -25.08 31.23 22.78
C GLN A 466 -23.84 30.29 22.83
N TYR A 467 -22.73 30.71 22.20
CA TYR A 467 -21.49 29.97 22.31
C TYR A 467 -20.99 29.84 23.76
N ALA A 468 -20.53 28.69 24.15
CA ALA A 468 -20.04 28.39 25.50
C ALA A 468 -18.97 29.40 25.95
N TYR A 469 -18.06 29.79 25.07
CA TYR A 469 -17.06 30.81 25.31
C TYR A 469 -17.66 32.15 25.83
N PHE A 470 -18.69 32.68 25.18
CA PHE A 470 -19.33 33.94 25.61
C PHE A 470 -20.27 33.72 26.79
N LYS A 471 -20.89 32.55 26.92
CA LYS A 471 -21.73 32.18 28.07
C LYS A 471 -20.93 32.11 29.37
N ALA A 472 -19.64 31.73 29.28
CA ALA A 472 -18.69 31.73 30.39
C ALA A 472 -18.25 33.15 30.84
N GLY A 473 -18.77 34.23 30.20
CA GLY A 473 -18.47 35.62 30.58
C GLY A 473 -17.25 36.23 29.90
N ASN A 474 -16.66 35.54 28.94
CA ASN A 474 -15.52 36.09 28.18
C ASN A 474 -15.89 37.37 27.44
N SER A 475 -14.91 38.28 27.29
CA SER A 475 -15.05 39.60 26.67
C SER A 475 -15.59 39.48 25.23
N LYS A 476 -16.50 40.39 24.88
CA LYS A 476 -17.04 40.57 23.52
C LYS A 476 -16.37 41.74 22.80
N VAL A 477 -15.45 42.45 23.46
CA VAL A 477 -14.70 43.54 22.88
C VAL A 477 -13.63 42.97 21.94
N ALA A 478 -13.68 43.37 20.67
CA ALA A 478 -12.63 43.09 19.71
C ALA A 478 -11.77 44.32 19.46
N TYR A 479 -10.50 44.12 19.17
CA TYR A 479 -9.53 45.14 18.82
C TYR A 479 -9.16 45.06 17.34
N ASN A 480 -8.67 46.14 16.78
CA ASN A 480 -8.16 46.15 15.41
C ASN A 480 -6.93 45.25 15.30
N HIS A 481 -6.93 44.31 14.37
CA HIS A 481 -5.84 43.35 14.17
C HIS A 481 -4.45 44.04 13.96
N ALA A 482 -4.44 45.20 13.29
CA ALA A 482 -3.20 46.00 13.05
C ALA A 482 -2.89 46.98 14.18
N LYS A 483 -3.84 47.22 15.10
CA LYS A 483 -3.70 48.17 16.25
C LYS A 483 -4.40 47.58 17.47
N THR A 484 -3.78 46.57 18.09
CA THR A 484 -4.34 45.76 19.19
C THR A 484 -4.64 46.53 20.49
N GLY A 485 -4.35 47.85 20.51
CA GLY A 485 -4.79 48.78 21.56
C GLY A 485 -6.11 49.51 21.26
N THR A 486 -6.63 49.42 20.04
CA THR A 486 -7.83 50.16 19.60
C THR A 486 -9.03 49.24 19.48
N ALA A 487 -10.01 49.36 20.35
CA ALA A 487 -11.25 48.63 20.27
C ALA A 487 -12.05 49.02 19.02
N VAL A 488 -12.69 48.06 18.39
CA VAL A 488 -13.43 48.23 17.13
C VAL A 488 -14.84 47.64 17.20
N VAL A 489 -15.73 48.21 16.43
CA VAL A 489 -17.03 47.63 16.15
C VAL A 489 -16.84 46.48 15.17
N TRP A 490 -17.47 45.33 15.40
CA TRP A 490 -17.38 44.18 14.52
C TRP A 490 -18.75 43.60 14.15
N SER A 491 -18.84 43.06 12.95
CA SER A 491 -20.11 42.70 12.32
C SER A 491 -20.64 41.35 12.80
N SER A 492 -21.96 41.24 12.93
CA SER A 492 -22.70 39.98 13.09
C SER A 492 -23.45 39.65 11.79
N ARG A 493 -23.78 38.35 11.60
CA ARG A 493 -24.54 37.94 10.42
C ARG A 493 -26.05 38.28 10.49
N SER A 494 -26.58 38.54 11.66
CA SER A 494 -28.02 38.82 11.86
C SER A 494 -28.46 40.15 11.22
N PRO A 495 -29.42 40.17 10.28
CA PRO A 495 -30.06 41.42 9.86
C PRO A 495 -30.80 42.06 11.01
N ARG A 496 -30.84 43.38 11.04
CA ARG A 496 -31.67 44.11 11.99
C ARG A 496 -33.12 44.10 11.53
N TYR A 497 -34.04 43.69 12.43
CA TYR A 497 -35.46 43.49 12.11
C TYR A 497 -36.23 44.77 11.73
N ASN A 498 -35.74 45.95 12.10
CA ASN A 498 -36.41 47.22 11.92
C ASN A 498 -35.63 48.25 11.11
N GLY A 499 -34.84 47.81 10.16
CA GLY A 499 -34.03 48.70 9.33
C GLY A 499 -33.22 47.95 8.27
N GLY A 500 -32.61 48.67 7.35
CA GLY A 500 -31.71 48.12 6.33
C GLY A 500 -30.32 47.74 6.85
N ASN A 501 -30.18 47.63 8.14
CA ASN A 501 -28.90 47.47 8.83
C ASN A 501 -28.63 46.00 9.17
N PHE A 502 -27.36 45.68 9.59
CA PHE A 502 -26.99 44.44 10.28
C PHE A 502 -26.65 44.69 11.74
N CYS A 503 -26.83 43.66 12.57
CA CYS A 503 -26.40 43.67 13.96
C CYS A 503 -24.89 43.67 14.06
N ARG A 504 -24.37 44.16 15.19
CA ARG A 504 -22.95 44.27 15.50
C ARG A 504 -22.67 44.22 16.98
N THR A 505 -21.41 44.09 17.32
CA THR A 505 -20.91 44.27 18.67
C THR A 505 -20.08 45.57 18.70
N ASN A 506 -20.37 46.43 19.63
CA ASN A 506 -19.76 47.75 19.82
C ASN A 506 -18.39 47.66 20.49
N THR A 507 -17.65 48.77 20.57
CA THR A 507 -16.33 48.87 21.20
C THR A 507 -16.30 48.57 22.70
N ASP A 508 -17.44 48.63 23.38
CA ASP A 508 -17.65 48.24 24.78
C ASP A 508 -18.18 46.83 24.96
N GLY A 509 -18.35 46.09 23.85
CA GLY A 509 -18.91 44.71 23.86
C GLY A 509 -20.43 44.66 23.87
N SER A 510 -21.16 45.78 23.84
CA SER A 510 -22.63 45.82 23.78
C SER A 510 -23.15 45.52 22.37
N ALA A 511 -24.39 45.03 22.27
CA ALA A 511 -25.09 44.88 20.99
C ALA A 511 -25.44 46.26 20.37
N THR A 512 -25.29 46.38 19.06
CA THR A 512 -25.65 47.58 18.28
C THR A 512 -26.06 47.19 16.86
N GLY A 513 -26.43 48.13 16.02
CA GLY A 513 -26.70 47.92 14.61
C GLY A 513 -26.27 49.15 13.80
N SER A 514 -25.84 48.93 12.57
CA SER A 514 -25.46 50.02 11.68
C SER A 514 -25.55 49.62 10.21
N TYR A 515 -25.35 50.60 9.32
CA TYR A 515 -25.54 50.47 7.87
C TYR A 515 -24.85 49.27 7.26
N ALA A 516 -25.58 48.54 6.40
CA ALA A 516 -25.07 47.39 5.70
C ALA A 516 -23.83 47.69 4.86
N SER A 517 -23.74 48.91 4.31
CA SER A 517 -22.59 49.42 3.53
C SER A 517 -21.39 49.87 4.38
N GLY A 518 -21.48 49.90 5.72
CA GLY A 518 -20.36 50.25 6.57
C GLY A 518 -19.30 49.15 6.63
N SER A 519 -18.03 49.54 6.44
CA SER A 519 -16.89 48.63 6.64
C SER A 519 -16.56 48.52 8.12
N TRP A 520 -16.67 47.32 8.65
CA TRP A 520 -16.46 47.03 10.09
C TRP A 520 -15.55 45.83 10.29
N GLY A 521 -15.19 45.57 11.52
CA GLY A 521 -14.36 44.43 11.85
C GLY A 521 -15.01 43.07 11.49
N VAL A 522 -14.21 42.17 11.02
CA VAL A 522 -14.59 40.78 10.68
C VAL A 522 -13.95 39.83 11.68
N LEU A 523 -14.78 39.11 12.43
CA LEU A 523 -14.42 38.00 13.29
C LEU A 523 -15.18 36.77 12.78
N ALA A 524 -14.49 35.91 12.07
CA ALA A 524 -15.13 34.77 11.40
C ALA A 524 -15.07 33.51 12.27
N GLY A 525 -16.20 32.80 12.32
CA GLY A 525 -16.29 31.44 12.86
C GLY A 525 -16.08 30.38 11.77
N PHE A 526 -15.60 29.21 12.18
CA PHE A 526 -15.48 28.00 11.36
C PHE A 526 -15.59 26.75 12.23
N ALA A 527 -15.69 25.56 11.63
CA ALA A 527 -15.69 24.29 12.35
C ALA A 527 -14.67 23.32 11.75
N ALA A 528 -14.12 22.49 12.63
CA ALA A 528 -13.21 21.40 12.31
C ALA A 528 -13.65 20.06 12.92
#